data_3f73ef4e9224858b1972976a7cd17967
#
_entry.id   3f73ef4e9224858b1972976a7cd17967
#
_cell.length_a   1.000
_cell.length_b   1.000
_cell.length_c   1.000
_cell.angle_alpha   90.00
_cell.angle_beta   90.00
_cell.angle_gamma   90.00
#
_symmetry.space_group_name_H-M   'P 1'
#
loop_
_entity.id
_entity.type
_entity.pdbx_description
1 polymer ?
#
loop_
_entity_poly.entity_id
_entity_poly.type
_entity_poly.pdbx_seq_one_letter_code
_entity_poly.pdbx_strand_id
1 'polypeptide(L)'
;MTYALLNKLTAKPGERESVVDILLESGKLFDDNPACQLYLVSESADDPDVIWVADLWTDREAHEEALKAPELRPFVEKSMPLLEGMPEQIEIRPVGGKGLLE
;
A
#
# COMPACT_ATOMS: atom_id res chain seq x y z
N MET A 1 2.93 -19.47 -0.58
CA MET A 1 3.82 -18.71 0.30
C MET A 1 3.39 -17.25 0.30
N THR A 2 3.25 -16.66 1.47
CA THR A 2 2.76 -15.30 1.58
C THR A 2 3.86 -14.29 1.27
N TYR A 3 3.48 -13.27 0.53
CA TYR A 3 4.38 -12.17 0.17
C TYR A 3 3.82 -10.90 0.79
N ALA A 4 4.59 -10.26 1.65
CA ALA A 4 4.11 -9.10 2.39
C ALA A 4 5.07 -7.93 2.24
N LEU A 5 4.49 -6.75 2.17
CA LEU A 5 5.25 -5.52 2.02
C LEU A 5 4.81 -4.50 3.06
N LEU A 6 5.77 -3.75 3.53
CA LEU A 6 5.53 -2.61 4.41
C LEU A 6 6.05 -1.39 3.67
N ASN A 7 5.17 -0.47 3.34
CA ASN A 7 5.51 0.70 2.55
C ASN A 7 5.40 1.96 3.39
N LYS A 8 6.44 2.78 3.38
CA LYS A 8 6.42 4.06 4.07
C LYS A 8 6.40 5.17 3.04
N LEU A 9 5.35 5.98 3.09
CA LEU A 9 5.22 7.13 2.21
C LEU A 9 5.27 8.39 3.05
N THR A 10 6.03 9.37 2.60
CA THR A 10 6.09 10.67 3.27
C THR A 10 5.43 11.69 2.36
N ALA A 11 4.34 12.28 2.83
CA ALA A 11 3.63 13.30 2.08
C ALA A 11 4.31 14.65 2.29
N LYS A 12 4.15 15.54 1.33
CA LYS A 12 4.55 16.93 1.54
C LYS A 12 3.71 17.53 2.66
N PRO A 13 4.23 18.55 3.36
CA PRO A 13 3.49 19.12 4.50
C PRO A 13 2.06 19.50 4.12
N GLY A 14 1.11 19.02 4.91
CA GLY A 14 -0.29 19.31 4.70
C GLY A 14 -1.00 18.43 3.68
N GLU A 15 -0.29 17.51 3.03
CA GLU A 15 -0.88 16.71 1.95
C GLU A 15 -1.20 15.28 2.34
N ARG A 16 -0.96 14.89 3.60
CA ARG A 16 -1.17 13.49 4.01
C ARG A 16 -2.60 13.02 3.77
N GLU A 17 -3.58 13.86 4.08
CA GLU A 17 -4.99 13.47 3.91
C GLU A 17 -5.29 13.17 2.45
N SER A 18 -4.80 14.01 1.54
CA SER A 18 -5.01 13.79 0.11
C SER A 18 -4.37 12.49 -0.37
N VAL A 19 -3.17 12.19 0.13
CA VAL A 19 -2.49 10.94 -0.25
C VAL A 19 -3.25 9.73 0.30
N VAL A 20 -3.73 9.82 1.55
CA VAL A 20 -4.52 8.73 2.15
C VAL A 20 -5.76 8.47 1.31
N ASP A 21 -6.47 9.52 0.89
CA ASP A 21 -7.67 9.36 0.07
C ASP A 21 -7.36 8.65 -1.24
N ILE A 22 -6.24 9.01 -1.88
CA ILE A 22 -5.83 8.36 -3.12
C ILE A 22 -5.53 6.88 -2.88
N LEU A 23 -4.83 6.57 -1.79
CA LEU A 23 -4.49 5.18 -1.47
C LEU A 23 -5.73 4.34 -1.19
N LEU A 24 -6.70 4.91 -0.48
CA LEU A 24 -7.94 4.18 -0.19
C LEU A 24 -8.73 3.93 -1.46
N GLU A 25 -8.77 4.91 -2.36
CA GLU A 25 -9.46 4.73 -3.64
C GLU A 25 -8.78 3.67 -4.50
N SER A 26 -7.44 3.75 -4.60
CA SER A 26 -6.71 2.76 -5.40
C SER A 26 -6.82 1.36 -4.82
N GLY A 27 -6.91 1.27 -3.49
CA GLY A 27 -7.05 -0.02 -2.82
C GLY A 27 -8.31 -0.76 -3.19
N LYS A 28 -9.35 -0.02 -3.61
CA LYS A 28 -10.59 -0.67 -4.04
C LYS A 28 -10.41 -1.55 -5.26
N LEU A 29 -9.37 -1.30 -6.04
CA LEU A 29 -9.06 -2.14 -7.19
C LEU A 29 -8.67 -3.57 -6.78
N PHE A 30 -8.26 -3.74 -5.53
CA PHE A 30 -7.86 -5.05 -5.02
C PHE A 30 -8.97 -5.80 -4.30
N ASP A 31 -10.14 -5.16 -4.10
CA ASP A 31 -11.22 -5.76 -3.32
C ASP A 31 -11.67 -7.10 -3.88
N ASP A 32 -11.68 -7.24 -5.20
CA ASP A 32 -12.13 -8.47 -5.85
C ASP A 32 -10.99 -9.40 -6.23
N ASN A 33 -9.76 -9.07 -5.81
CA ASN A 33 -8.59 -9.88 -6.14
C ASN A 33 -8.30 -10.83 -4.97
N PRO A 34 -8.59 -12.14 -5.13
CA PRO A 34 -8.39 -13.07 -4.02
C PRO A 34 -6.93 -13.25 -3.62
N ALA A 35 -6.00 -12.86 -4.49
CA ALA A 35 -4.58 -12.94 -4.15
C ALA A 35 -4.16 -11.84 -3.18
N CYS A 36 -4.90 -10.76 -3.09
CA CYS A 36 -4.63 -9.70 -2.11
C CYS A 36 -5.35 -10.05 -0.82
N GLN A 37 -4.57 -10.41 0.20
CA GLN A 37 -5.14 -10.86 1.46
C GLN A 37 -5.31 -9.73 2.46
N LEU A 38 -4.54 -8.66 2.29
CA LEU A 38 -4.62 -7.50 3.17
C LEU A 38 -4.09 -6.28 2.43
N TYR A 39 -4.77 -5.17 2.58
CA TYR A 39 -4.29 -3.87 2.12
C TYR A 39 -4.72 -2.86 3.17
N LEU A 40 -3.78 -2.44 4.01
CA LEU A 40 -4.07 -1.62 5.18
C LEU A 40 -3.34 -0.30 5.09
N VAL A 41 -4.09 0.79 5.08
CA VAL A 41 -3.54 2.14 5.06
C VAL A 41 -3.62 2.71 6.47
N SER A 42 -2.47 3.17 6.99
CA SER A 42 -2.40 3.71 8.35
C SER A 42 -1.64 5.02 8.34
N GLU A 43 -2.00 5.89 9.26
CA GLU A 43 -1.27 7.15 9.47
C GLU A 43 -0.33 6.98 10.64
N SER A 44 0.89 7.53 10.52
CA SER A 44 1.80 7.53 11.66
C SER A 44 1.20 8.35 12.79
N ALA A 45 1.28 7.81 14.01
CA ALA A 45 0.78 8.53 15.17
C ALA A 45 1.72 9.67 15.58
N ASP A 46 3.00 9.55 15.22
CA ASP A 46 4.02 10.50 15.67
C ASP A 46 4.42 11.52 14.63
N ASP A 47 4.33 11.16 13.35
CA ASP A 47 4.78 12.04 12.26
C ASP A 47 3.58 12.40 11.40
N PRO A 48 3.22 13.71 11.33
CA PRO A 48 2.01 14.12 10.61
C PRO A 48 2.09 13.92 9.10
N ASP A 49 3.26 13.64 8.56
CA ASP A 49 3.45 13.50 7.11
C ASP A 49 3.61 12.06 6.66
N VAL A 50 3.70 11.09 7.58
CA VAL A 50 4.03 9.71 7.23
C VAL A 50 2.78 8.84 7.18
N ILE A 51 2.73 8.00 6.13
CA ILE A 51 1.67 7.03 5.90
C ILE A 51 2.33 5.66 5.77
N TRP A 52 1.72 4.65 6.37
CA TRP A 52 2.17 3.27 6.25
C TRP A 52 1.13 2.46 5.49
N VAL A 53 1.59 1.70 4.50
CA VAL A 53 0.70 0.78 3.78
C VAL A 53 1.27 -0.63 3.94
N ALA A 54 0.48 -1.50 4.55
CA ALA A 54 0.84 -2.90 4.70
C ALA A 54 -0.02 -3.70 3.74
N ASP A 55 0.61 -4.52 2.90
CA ASP A 55 -0.15 -5.38 2.01
C ASP A 55 0.40 -6.79 2.01
N LEU A 56 -0.52 -7.76 1.97
CA LEU A 56 -0.22 -9.17 1.94
C LEU A 56 -0.81 -9.78 0.68
N TRP A 57 -0.02 -10.63 0.03
CA TRP A 57 -0.40 -11.28 -1.22
C TRP A 57 -0.08 -12.75 -1.14
N THR A 58 -0.74 -13.57 -1.95
CA THR A 58 -0.48 -15.00 -1.98
C THR A 58 0.96 -15.30 -2.39
N ASP A 59 1.49 -14.51 -3.33
CA ASP A 59 2.89 -14.62 -3.74
C ASP A 59 3.32 -13.34 -4.45
N ARG A 60 4.62 -13.26 -4.76
CA ARG A 60 5.18 -12.09 -5.42
C ARG A 60 4.59 -11.86 -6.81
N GLU A 61 4.36 -12.94 -7.55
CA GLU A 61 3.83 -12.82 -8.91
C GLU A 61 2.45 -12.20 -8.93
N ALA A 62 1.60 -12.57 -7.97
CA ALA A 62 0.27 -12.00 -7.87
C ALA A 62 0.32 -10.51 -7.61
N HIS A 63 1.25 -10.08 -6.75
CA HIS A 63 1.43 -8.66 -6.48
C HIS A 63 1.90 -7.91 -7.73
N GLU A 64 2.89 -8.48 -8.43
CA GLU A 64 3.41 -7.83 -9.63
C GLU A 64 2.36 -7.74 -10.73
N GLU A 65 1.52 -8.78 -10.87
CA GLU A 65 0.44 -8.74 -11.84
C GLU A 65 -0.58 -7.64 -11.51
N ALA A 66 -0.90 -7.50 -10.23
CA ALA A 66 -1.87 -6.48 -9.82
C ALA A 66 -1.35 -5.07 -10.12
N LEU A 67 -0.04 -4.85 -9.98
CA LEU A 67 0.54 -3.54 -10.24
C LEU A 67 0.55 -3.16 -11.72
N LYS A 68 0.33 -4.12 -12.61
CA LYS A 68 0.28 -3.85 -14.05
C LYS A 68 -1.07 -3.33 -14.51
N ALA A 69 -2.08 -3.34 -13.64
CA ALA A 69 -3.42 -2.90 -14.00
C ALA A 69 -3.38 -1.43 -14.46
N PRO A 70 -3.88 -1.14 -15.67
CA PRO A 70 -3.83 0.25 -16.17
C PRO A 70 -4.65 1.21 -15.32
N GLU A 71 -5.63 0.68 -14.57
CA GLU A 71 -6.45 1.49 -13.68
C GLU A 71 -5.66 2.11 -12.54
N LEU A 72 -4.49 1.55 -12.21
CA LEU A 72 -3.65 2.11 -11.15
C LEU A 72 -2.90 3.36 -11.56
N ARG A 73 -2.65 3.54 -12.85
CA ARG A 73 -1.83 4.65 -13.33
C ARG A 73 -2.31 6.02 -12.88
N PRO A 74 -3.63 6.33 -12.98
CA PRO A 74 -4.09 7.64 -12.55
C PRO A 74 -3.81 7.92 -11.07
N PHE A 75 -3.89 6.89 -10.24
CA PHE A 75 -3.63 7.06 -8.81
C PHE A 75 -2.16 7.34 -8.53
N VAL A 76 -1.28 6.62 -9.24
CA VAL A 76 0.16 6.86 -9.11
C VAL A 76 0.48 8.29 -9.56
N GLU A 77 -0.06 8.72 -10.69
CA GLU A 77 0.20 10.05 -11.22
C GLU A 77 -0.31 11.15 -10.29
N LYS A 78 -1.44 10.92 -9.61
CA LYS A 78 -1.98 11.90 -8.67
C LYS A 78 -1.16 11.97 -7.39
N SER A 79 -0.63 10.83 -6.93
CA SER A 79 0.06 10.79 -5.65
C SER A 79 1.48 11.30 -5.72
N MET A 80 2.18 11.06 -6.84
CA MET A 80 3.59 11.41 -6.94
C MET A 80 3.92 12.86 -6.59
N PRO A 81 3.19 13.86 -7.13
CA PRO A 81 3.53 15.25 -6.78
C PRO A 81 3.24 15.62 -5.33
N LEU A 82 2.48 14.79 -4.62
CA LEU A 82 2.15 15.04 -3.22
C LEU A 82 3.13 14.38 -2.25
N LEU A 83 4.08 13.60 -2.77
CA LEU A 83 5.01 12.86 -1.94
C LEU A 83 6.36 13.56 -1.87
N GLU A 84 7.00 13.40 -0.72
CA GLU A 84 8.35 13.89 -0.46
C GLU A 84 9.31 12.74 -0.76
N GLY A 85 9.79 12.68 -2.00
CA GLY A 85 10.69 11.60 -2.42
C GLY A 85 9.96 10.30 -2.74
N MET A 86 10.75 9.25 -2.92
CA MET A 86 10.22 7.94 -3.27
C MET A 86 9.75 7.19 -2.03
N PRO A 87 8.67 6.41 -2.14
CA PRO A 87 8.26 5.56 -1.02
C PRO A 87 9.34 4.54 -0.68
N GLU A 88 9.47 4.26 0.61
CA GLU A 88 10.36 3.19 1.08
C GLU A 88 9.55 1.92 1.17
N GLN A 89 10.13 0.82 0.72
CA GLN A 89 9.43 -0.46 0.71
C GLN A 89 10.30 -1.52 1.37
N ILE A 90 9.69 -2.25 2.30
CA ILE A 90 10.39 -3.33 3.01
C ILE A 90 9.59 -4.60 2.79
N GLU A 91 10.26 -5.63 2.28
CA GLU A 91 9.62 -6.93 2.17
C GLU A 91 9.76 -7.64 3.51
N ILE A 92 8.63 -8.16 4.02
CA ILE A 92 8.62 -8.93 5.25
C ILE A 92 8.02 -10.29 4.97
N ARG A 93 8.33 -11.24 5.85
CA ARG A 93 7.84 -12.61 5.69
C ARG A 93 7.00 -12.97 6.90
N PRO A 94 5.68 -12.99 6.77
CA PRO A 94 4.84 -13.41 7.88
C PRO A 94 5.08 -14.86 8.21
N VAL A 95 5.23 -15.16 9.49
CA VAL A 95 5.47 -16.54 9.93
C VAL A 95 4.34 -17.05 10.81
N GLY A 96 3.44 -16.18 11.23
CA GLY A 96 2.31 -16.60 12.06
C GLY A 96 1.80 -15.47 12.89
N GLY A 97 0.95 -15.79 13.83
CA GLY A 97 0.33 -14.81 14.70
C GLY A 97 -1.16 -14.94 14.62
N LYS A 98 -1.84 -13.95 15.16
CA LYS A 98 -3.29 -13.90 15.13
C LYS A 98 -3.73 -12.94 14.04
N GLY A 99 -4.80 -13.26 13.37
CA GLY A 99 -5.38 -12.38 12.36
C GLY A 99 -5.09 -12.75 10.93
N LEU A 100 -4.17 -13.70 10.71
CA LEU A 100 -3.91 -14.20 9.37
C LEU A 100 -4.91 -15.30 9.04
N LEU A 101 -5.40 -15.27 7.82
CA LEU A 101 -6.28 -16.33 7.32
C LEU A 101 -5.45 -17.43 6.71
N GLU A 102 -5.76 -18.65 7.06
CA GLU A 102 -5.04 -19.82 6.57
C GLU A 102 -5.54 -20.29 5.24
#